data_10623c4ceb2fdc0a1bd30315dce12f3b
#
_entry.id   10623c4ceb2fdc0a1bd30315dce12f3b
#
_cell.length_a   1.000
_cell.length_b   1.000
_cell.length_c   1.000
_cell.angle_alpha   90.00
_cell.angle_beta   90.00
_cell.angle_gamma   90.00
#
_symmetry.space_group_name_H-M   'P 1'
#
loop_
_entity.id
_entity.type
_entity.pdbx_description
1 polymer ?
#
loop_
_entity_poly.entity_id
_entity_poly.type
_entity_poly.pdbx_seq_one_letter_code
_entity_poly.pdbx_strand_id
1 'polypeptide(L)'
;MRISRRGKIAFFLSLGVLLAAAAGAVGSGWVILNWEESVKVVLGVLFFGAIVTGIILNTSFLVREIRKNEQHDSFINAVTHELKTPIASIRLHLQTLEHRKLEEPQRHTFYKLMLEDTNRLMSTVEQVLKAGRAGARRGERANVDLAGLVERCVEDARNSHHLQPAALRFESSLNGHGSEVIGDPEDLRTAVSNILDNAVKYSGKSVEVTVHLGEAGNKLVLRIRDRGVGIPRSELKVIFRRFYRVPNRALPQVRGTGLGLFLVRNIAQRHGGRVFAESAGEGKGTTVTLELPRIES
;
A
#
# COMPACT_ATOMS: atom_id res chain seq x y z
N MET A 1 10.98 28.77 8.52
CA MET A 1 10.18 28.68 7.27
C MET A 1 10.27 27.26 6.71
N ARG A 2 9.27 26.38 6.89
CA ARG A 2 9.30 25.00 6.33
C ARG A 2 8.91 25.08 4.86
N ILE A 3 9.88 24.95 3.98
CA ILE A 3 9.64 24.87 2.53
C ILE A 3 8.75 23.64 2.27
N SER A 4 7.65 23.83 1.53
CA SER A 4 6.72 22.75 1.23
C SER A 4 7.44 21.65 0.41
N ARG A 5 6.97 20.39 0.54
CA ARG A 5 7.48 19.22 -0.19
C ARG A 5 7.65 19.46 -1.70
N ARG A 6 6.59 20.01 -2.33
CA ARG A 6 6.62 20.38 -3.75
C ARG A 6 7.68 21.42 -4.05
N GLY A 7 7.92 22.34 -3.12
CA GLY A 7 8.95 23.36 -3.24
C GLY A 7 10.37 22.80 -3.25
N LYS A 8 10.71 21.82 -2.40
CA LYS A 8 12.04 21.18 -2.39
C LYS A 8 12.32 20.42 -3.68
N ILE A 9 11.38 19.60 -4.14
CA ILE A 9 11.54 18.85 -5.39
C ILE A 9 11.61 19.81 -6.58
N ALA A 10 10.74 20.82 -6.64
CA ALA A 10 10.77 21.84 -7.68
C ALA A 10 12.10 22.61 -7.70
N PHE A 11 12.63 22.97 -6.52
CA PHE A 11 13.91 23.64 -6.38
C PHE A 11 15.06 22.81 -6.95
N PHE A 12 15.20 21.54 -6.55
CA PHE A 12 16.29 20.70 -7.07
C PHE A 12 16.14 20.37 -8.55
N LEU A 13 14.91 20.21 -9.05
CA LEU A 13 14.66 20.03 -10.49
C LEU A 13 15.02 21.31 -11.28
N SER A 14 14.58 22.48 -10.83
CA SER A 14 14.89 23.74 -11.52
C SER A 14 16.38 24.05 -11.48
N LEU A 15 17.05 23.79 -10.35
CA LEU A 15 18.49 23.93 -10.22
C LEU A 15 19.24 22.98 -11.17
N GLY A 16 18.82 21.71 -11.25
CA GLY A 16 19.41 20.73 -12.15
C GLY A 16 19.26 21.11 -13.62
N VAL A 17 18.08 21.60 -14.01
CA VAL A 17 17.81 22.09 -15.38
C VAL A 17 18.68 23.34 -15.68
N LEU A 18 18.77 24.29 -14.74
CA LEU A 18 19.58 25.51 -14.91
C LEU A 18 21.05 25.14 -15.09
N LEU A 19 21.60 24.25 -14.25
CA LEU A 19 22.99 23.82 -14.33
C LEU A 19 23.27 23.05 -15.63
N ALA A 20 22.38 22.20 -16.07
CA ALA A 20 22.50 21.48 -17.34
C ALA A 20 22.46 22.44 -18.54
N ALA A 21 21.58 23.44 -18.51
CA ALA A 21 21.50 24.47 -19.54
C ALA A 21 22.78 25.34 -19.58
N ALA A 22 23.30 25.73 -18.41
CA ALA A 22 24.56 26.49 -18.31
C ALA A 22 25.76 25.68 -18.85
N ALA A 23 25.86 24.40 -18.46
CA ALA A 23 26.93 23.52 -18.98
C ALA A 23 26.81 23.34 -20.51
N GLY A 24 25.61 23.21 -21.04
CA GLY A 24 25.34 23.13 -22.48
C GLY A 24 25.73 24.41 -23.23
N ALA A 25 25.42 25.59 -22.66
CA ALA A 25 25.80 26.88 -23.26
C ALA A 25 27.31 27.06 -23.29
N VAL A 26 28.02 26.75 -22.18
CA VAL A 26 29.50 26.81 -22.12
C VAL A 26 30.11 25.79 -23.10
N GLY A 27 29.56 24.58 -23.18
CA GLY A 27 29.98 23.54 -24.12
C GLY A 27 29.82 23.97 -25.57
N SER A 28 28.69 24.59 -25.92
CA SER A 28 28.47 25.14 -27.26
C SER A 28 29.43 26.25 -27.60
N GLY A 29 29.69 27.16 -26.65
CA GLY A 29 30.70 28.19 -26.81
C GLY A 29 32.12 27.64 -27.03
N TRP A 30 32.47 26.59 -26.28
CA TRP A 30 33.73 25.88 -26.46
C TRP A 30 33.90 25.30 -27.88
N VAL A 31 32.85 24.61 -28.37
CA VAL A 31 32.85 24.04 -29.73
C VAL A 31 33.01 25.12 -30.79
N ILE A 32 32.30 26.25 -30.67
CA ILE A 32 32.39 27.36 -31.61
C ILE A 32 33.81 27.98 -31.63
N LEU A 33 34.41 28.20 -30.45
CA LEU A 33 35.73 28.79 -30.32
C LEU A 33 36.88 27.91 -30.84
N ASN A 34 36.70 26.57 -30.82
CA ASN A 34 37.76 25.63 -31.22
C ASN A 34 37.38 24.84 -32.48
N TRP A 35 36.47 25.37 -33.33
CA TRP A 35 35.90 24.64 -34.46
C TRP A 35 36.94 24.09 -35.46
N GLU A 36 38.07 24.81 -35.61
CA GLU A 36 39.13 24.40 -36.50
C GLU A 36 40.05 23.29 -35.94
N GLU A 37 39.97 23.03 -34.61
CA GLU A 37 40.80 22.04 -33.94
C GLU A 37 39.97 20.80 -33.55
N SER A 38 39.82 19.87 -34.47
CA SER A 38 38.95 18.68 -34.32
C SER A 38 39.14 17.92 -33.00
N VAL A 39 40.39 17.79 -32.52
CA VAL A 39 40.68 17.04 -31.28
C VAL A 39 40.12 17.80 -30.06
N LYS A 40 40.26 19.13 -29.99
CA LYS A 40 39.75 19.95 -28.88
C LYS A 40 38.20 19.94 -28.87
N VAL A 41 37.58 19.97 -30.05
CA VAL A 41 36.13 19.87 -30.19
C VAL A 41 35.61 18.52 -29.65
N VAL A 42 36.23 17.41 -30.04
CA VAL A 42 35.82 16.06 -29.56
C VAL A 42 36.00 15.96 -28.05
N LEU A 43 37.15 16.39 -27.52
CA LEU A 43 37.39 16.35 -26.06
C LEU A 43 36.39 17.25 -25.31
N GLY A 44 36.06 18.43 -25.83
CA GLY A 44 35.09 19.34 -25.26
C GLY A 44 33.69 18.72 -25.21
N VAL A 45 33.22 18.14 -26.30
CA VAL A 45 31.93 17.48 -26.38
C VAL A 45 31.83 16.31 -25.36
N LEU A 46 32.86 15.48 -25.27
CA LEU A 46 32.93 14.39 -24.30
C LEU A 46 32.91 14.92 -22.84
N PHE A 47 33.71 15.96 -22.56
CA PHE A 47 33.79 16.53 -21.21
C PHE A 47 32.49 17.19 -20.77
N PHE A 48 31.90 18.07 -21.59
CA PHE A 48 30.63 18.71 -21.26
C PHE A 48 29.46 17.71 -21.26
N GLY A 49 29.47 16.71 -22.14
CA GLY A 49 28.53 15.60 -22.13
C GLY A 49 28.57 14.80 -20.83
N ALA A 50 29.77 14.52 -20.31
CA ALA A 50 29.95 13.85 -19.02
C ALA A 50 29.42 14.71 -17.86
N ILE A 51 29.67 16.05 -17.88
CA ILE A 51 29.15 16.96 -16.85
C ILE A 51 27.62 16.98 -16.86
N VAL A 52 26.98 17.14 -18.01
CA VAL A 52 25.51 17.15 -18.13
C VAL A 52 24.93 15.83 -17.66
N THR A 53 25.51 14.72 -18.06
CA THR A 53 25.09 13.39 -17.60
C THR A 53 25.20 13.25 -16.08
N GLY A 54 26.33 13.70 -15.49
CA GLY A 54 26.52 13.72 -14.04
C GLY A 54 25.48 14.56 -13.30
N ILE A 55 25.13 15.74 -13.83
CA ILE A 55 24.09 16.61 -13.26
C ILE A 55 22.72 15.91 -13.29
N ILE A 56 22.37 15.29 -14.40
CA ILE A 56 21.09 14.57 -14.55
C ILE A 56 21.01 13.39 -13.57
N LEU A 57 22.06 12.58 -13.49
CA LEU A 57 22.13 11.44 -12.57
C LEU A 57 22.04 11.89 -11.11
N ASN A 58 22.82 12.92 -10.72
CA ASN A 58 22.81 13.46 -9.36
C ASN A 58 21.43 14.04 -9.00
N THR A 59 20.84 14.83 -9.88
CA THR A 59 19.49 15.39 -9.65
C THR A 59 18.45 14.29 -9.51
N SER A 60 18.52 13.27 -10.36
CA SER A 60 17.62 12.11 -10.29
C SER A 60 17.80 11.32 -8.99
N PHE A 61 19.03 11.14 -8.54
CA PHE A 61 19.36 10.50 -7.26
C PHE A 61 18.80 11.30 -6.08
N LEU A 62 19.06 12.61 -6.03
CA LEU A 62 18.55 13.49 -4.97
C LEU A 62 17.02 13.47 -4.87
N VAL A 63 16.33 13.55 -6.02
CA VAL A 63 14.86 13.49 -6.04
C VAL A 63 14.35 12.14 -5.54
N ARG A 64 15.03 11.04 -5.88
CA ARG A 64 14.68 9.70 -5.38
C ARG A 64 14.89 9.61 -3.87
N GLU A 65 16.01 10.14 -3.36
CA GLU A 65 16.34 10.11 -1.93
C GLU A 65 15.37 10.96 -1.10
N ILE A 66 15.01 12.16 -1.57
CA ILE A 66 13.99 13.00 -0.93
C ILE A 66 12.65 12.23 -0.85
N ARG A 67 12.24 11.57 -1.93
CA ARG A 67 10.99 10.79 -1.95
C ARG A 67 11.04 9.61 -0.97
N LYS A 68 12.19 8.95 -0.86
CA LYS A 68 12.39 7.82 0.06
C LYS A 68 12.34 8.27 1.53
N ASN A 69 13.02 9.36 1.86
CA ASN A 69 13.02 9.94 3.21
C ASN A 69 11.61 10.40 3.61
N GLU A 70 10.88 11.04 2.71
CA GLU A 70 9.50 11.45 3.00
C GLU A 70 8.54 10.27 3.22
N GLN A 71 8.76 9.16 2.53
CA GLN A 71 8.01 7.93 2.79
C GLN A 71 8.32 7.37 4.17
N HIS A 72 9.57 7.48 4.61
CA HIS A 72 10.01 7.06 5.93
C HIS A 72 9.39 7.93 7.04
N ASP A 73 9.41 9.25 6.88
CA ASP A 73 8.78 10.19 7.82
C ASP A 73 7.26 9.98 7.92
N SER A 74 6.60 9.81 6.80
CA SER A 74 5.16 9.47 6.75
C SER A 74 4.86 8.15 7.48
N PHE A 75 5.76 7.18 7.38
CA PHE A 75 5.64 5.91 8.10
C PHE A 75 5.70 6.10 9.62
N ILE A 76 6.77 6.73 10.10
CA ILE A 76 6.96 6.95 11.53
C ILE A 76 5.76 7.70 12.10
N ASN A 77 5.29 8.74 11.40
CA ASN A 77 4.15 9.52 11.83
C ASN A 77 2.84 8.70 11.84
N ALA A 78 2.58 7.91 10.79
CA ALA A 78 1.37 7.07 10.71
C ALA A 78 1.37 5.98 11.78
N VAL A 79 2.47 5.24 11.95
CA VAL A 79 2.61 4.19 12.97
C VAL A 79 2.49 4.79 14.37
N THR A 80 3.19 5.91 14.63
CA THR A 80 3.13 6.59 15.94
C THR A 80 1.70 7.01 16.27
N HIS A 81 0.96 7.54 15.29
CA HIS A 81 -0.43 7.95 15.48
C HIS A 81 -1.35 6.76 15.75
N GLU A 82 -1.20 5.67 14.97
CA GLU A 82 -2.02 4.45 15.13
C GLU A 82 -1.72 3.71 16.45
N LEU A 83 -0.50 3.81 16.99
CA LEU A 83 -0.16 3.27 18.29
C LEU A 83 -0.58 4.18 19.46
N LYS A 84 -0.45 5.51 19.30
CA LYS A 84 -0.77 6.46 20.37
C LYS A 84 -2.24 6.45 20.77
N THR A 85 -3.15 6.25 19.81
CA THR A 85 -4.59 6.29 20.05
C THR A 85 -5.07 5.17 20.98
N PRO A 86 -4.81 3.87 20.73
CA PRO A 86 -5.21 2.79 21.63
C PRO A 86 -4.49 2.87 22.98
N ILE A 87 -3.21 3.29 23.00
CA ILE A 87 -2.48 3.51 24.28
C ILE A 87 -3.17 4.59 25.13
N ALA A 88 -3.58 5.70 24.50
CA ALA A 88 -4.28 6.77 25.23
C ALA A 88 -5.66 6.31 25.73
N SER A 89 -6.37 5.50 24.95
CA SER A 89 -7.66 4.92 25.34
C SER A 89 -7.52 3.96 26.51
N ILE A 90 -6.59 3.00 26.44
CA ILE A 90 -6.29 2.07 27.55
C ILE A 90 -5.93 2.85 28.82
N ARG A 91 -5.05 3.85 28.70
CA ARG A 91 -4.66 4.69 29.85
C ARG A 91 -5.86 5.41 30.46
N LEU A 92 -6.74 5.99 29.64
CA LEU A 92 -7.94 6.68 30.11
C LEU A 92 -8.87 5.72 30.85
N HIS A 93 -9.09 4.52 30.31
CA HIS A 93 -9.93 3.50 30.96
C HIS A 93 -9.34 3.03 32.29
N LEU A 94 -8.02 2.81 32.36
CA LEU A 94 -7.33 2.48 33.59
C LEU A 94 -7.45 3.60 34.65
N GLN A 95 -7.22 4.85 34.26
CA GLN A 95 -7.38 6.00 35.17
C GLN A 95 -8.84 6.14 35.66
N THR A 96 -9.82 5.84 34.81
CA THR A 96 -11.23 5.88 35.21
C THR A 96 -11.55 4.78 36.23
N LEU A 97 -11.02 3.56 36.01
CA LEU A 97 -11.17 2.44 36.96
C LEU A 97 -10.49 2.70 38.28
N GLU A 98 -9.37 3.43 38.30
CA GLU A 98 -8.61 3.80 39.52
C GLU A 98 -9.33 4.86 40.34
N HIS A 99 -9.90 5.89 39.70
CA HIS A 99 -10.44 7.06 40.36
C HIS A 99 -11.96 7.03 40.60
N ARG A 100 -12.70 6.09 40.00
CA ARG A 100 -14.15 5.97 40.13
C ARG A 100 -14.56 4.63 40.67
N LYS A 101 -15.48 4.63 41.64
CA LYS A 101 -16.20 3.44 42.05
C LYS A 101 -17.24 3.12 40.96
N LEU A 102 -16.97 2.11 40.14
CA LEU A 102 -17.87 1.66 39.09
C LEU A 102 -18.51 0.35 39.50
N GLU A 103 -19.75 0.15 39.05
CA GLU A 103 -20.43 -1.13 39.20
C GLU A 103 -19.81 -2.22 38.30
N GLU A 104 -19.97 -3.49 38.70
CA GLU A 104 -19.34 -4.63 38.03
C GLU A 104 -19.61 -4.70 36.50
N PRO A 105 -20.85 -4.42 36.00
CA PRO A 105 -21.12 -4.42 34.56
C PRO A 105 -20.31 -3.34 33.79
N GLN A 106 -20.14 -2.18 34.43
CA GLN A 106 -19.37 -1.07 33.85
C GLN A 106 -17.87 -1.40 33.80
N ARG A 107 -17.33 -1.99 34.89
CA ARG A 107 -15.94 -2.45 34.96
C ARG A 107 -15.64 -3.48 33.87
N HIS A 108 -16.55 -4.45 33.68
CA HIS A 108 -16.43 -5.46 32.62
C HIS A 108 -16.37 -4.82 31.23
N THR A 109 -17.18 -3.79 30.99
CA THR A 109 -17.18 -3.04 29.74
C THR A 109 -15.82 -2.38 29.47
N PHE A 110 -15.22 -1.72 30.49
CA PHE A 110 -13.90 -1.13 30.35
C PHE A 110 -12.82 -2.18 30.08
N TYR A 111 -12.85 -3.32 30.75
CA TYR A 111 -11.90 -4.41 30.48
C TYR A 111 -11.99 -4.91 29.04
N LYS A 112 -13.22 -5.07 28.52
CA LYS A 112 -13.44 -5.47 27.14
C LYS A 112 -12.87 -4.46 26.15
N LEU A 113 -13.12 -3.16 26.35
CA LEU A 113 -12.60 -2.10 25.51
C LEU A 113 -11.06 -2.06 25.53
N MET A 114 -10.44 -2.22 26.71
CA MET A 114 -8.97 -2.27 26.81
C MET A 114 -8.38 -3.50 26.11
N LEU A 115 -9.06 -4.64 26.17
CA LEU A 115 -8.64 -5.85 25.45
C LEU A 115 -8.72 -5.67 23.95
N GLU A 116 -9.79 -5.05 23.44
CA GLU A 116 -9.96 -4.70 22.03
C GLU A 116 -8.85 -3.74 21.55
N ASP A 117 -8.53 -2.72 22.33
CA ASP A 117 -7.43 -1.79 22.01
C ASP A 117 -6.06 -2.46 22.05
N THR A 118 -5.84 -3.42 22.97
CA THR A 118 -4.60 -4.21 23.02
C THR A 118 -4.46 -5.10 21.81
N ASN A 119 -5.51 -5.80 21.40
CA ASN A 119 -5.53 -6.64 20.19
C ASN A 119 -5.25 -5.80 18.93
N ARG A 120 -5.78 -4.58 18.88
CA ARG A 120 -5.51 -3.63 17.82
C ARG A 120 -4.04 -3.18 17.76
N LEU A 121 -3.43 -2.92 18.93
CA LEU A 121 -1.99 -2.62 19.03
C LEU A 121 -1.16 -3.77 18.47
N MET A 122 -1.44 -5.01 18.88
CA MET A 122 -0.74 -6.19 18.39
C MET A 122 -0.86 -6.33 16.88
N SER A 123 -2.06 -6.20 16.32
CA SER A 123 -2.28 -6.23 14.87
C SER A 123 -1.48 -5.15 14.13
N THR A 124 -1.42 -3.93 14.67
CA THR A 124 -0.64 -2.83 14.08
C THR A 124 0.86 -3.15 14.09
N VAL A 125 1.40 -3.68 15.20
CA VAL A 125 2.80 -4.09 15.32
C VAL A 125 3.12 -5.20 14.32
N GLU A 126 2.28 -6.22 14.21
CA GLU A 126 2.47 -7.32 13.25
C GLU A 126 2.47 -6.81 11.80
N GLN A 127 1.55 -5.91 11.44
CA GLN A 127 1.52 -5.30 10.10
C GLN A 127 2.81 -4.53 9.80
N VAL A 128 3.34 -3.79 10.77
CA VAL A 128 4.61 -3.07 10.64
C VAL A 128 5.78 -4.02 10.44
N LEU A 129 5.85 -5.10 11.23
CA LEU A 129 6.89 -6.13 11.11
C LEU A 129 6.80 -6.88 9.78
N LYS A 130 5.60 -7.27 9.35
CA LYS A 130 5.36 -7.89 8.03
C LYS A 130 5.79 -6.95 6.90
N ALA A 131 5.45 -5.66 6.97
CA ALA A 131 5.85 -4.67 5.98
C ALA A 131 7.37 -4.41 5.96
N GLY A 132 8.04 -4.49 7.11
CA GLY A 132 9.51 -4.40 7.22
C GLY A 132 10.22 -5.62 6.62
N ARG A 133 9.63 -6.80 6.79
CA ARG A 133 10.17 -8.07 6.28
C ARG A 133 9.77 -8.38 4.84
N ALA A 134 8.89 -7.60 4.23
CA ALA A 134 8.34 -7.84 2.89
C ALA A 134 9.39 -7.96 1.75
N GLY A 135 10.67 -7.66 2.02
CA GLY A 135 11.78 -7.89 1.09
C GLY A 135 12.75 -9.03 1.48
N ALA A 136 12.67 -9.59 2.69
CA ALA A 136 13.76 -10.39 3.27
C ALA A 136 13.45 -11.90 3.44
N ARG A 137 12.20 -12.33 3.49
CA ARG A 137 11.86 -13.75 3.68
C ARG A 137 11.26 -14.34 2.40
N ARG A 138 11.91 -15.35 1.84
CA ARG A 138 11.28 -16.36 1.00
C ARG A 138 10.69 -17.40 1.98
N GLY A 139 9.36 -17.34 2.22
CA GLY A 139 8.65 -18.43 2.87
C GLY A 139 8.73 -19.71 2.02
N GLU A 140 8.48 -20.85 2.62
CA GLU A 140 8.38 -22.10 1.89
C GLU A 140 7.20 -22.01 0.90
N ARG A 141 7.49 -22.20 -0.36
CA ARG A 141 6.47 -22.26 -1.40
C ARG A 141 5.89 -23.67 -1.44
N ALA A 142 4.60 -23.75 -1.35
CA ALA A 142 3.83 -24.99 -1.47
C ALA A 142 2.74 -24.83 -2.53
N ASN A 143 2.13 -25.95 -2.90
CA ASN A 143 0.89 -25.95 -3.65
C ASN A 143 -0.22 -25.50 -2.71
N VAL A 144 -0.90 -24.41 -3.06
CA VAL A 144 -1.96 -23.82 -2.24
C VAL A 144 -3.26 -23.84 -3.03
N ASP A 145 -4.26 -24.51 -2.45
CA ASP A 145 -5.65 -24.38 -2.92
C ASP A 145 -6.17 -22.98 -2.60
N LEU A 146 -6.19 -22.13 -3.61
CA LEU A 146 -6.60 -20.73 -3.49
C LEU A 146 -8.11 -20.62 -3.16
N ALA A 147 -8.95 -21.51 -3.70
CA ALA A 147 -10.40 -21.47 -3.43
C ALA A 147 -10.68 -21.74 -1.95
N GLY A 148 -10.14 -22.81 -1.41
CA GLY A 148 -10.30 -23.15 0.02
C GLY A 148 -9.63 -22.11 0.93
N LEU A 149 -8.52 -21.46 0.51
CA LEU A 149 -7.91 -20.37 1.26
C LEU A 149 -8.82 -19.14 1.29
N VAL A 150 -9.38 -18.73 0.16
CA VAL A 150 -10.29 -17.58 0.05
C VAL A 150 -11.55 -17.81 0.86
N GLU A 151 -12.15 -19.01 0.80
CA GLU A 151 -13.34 -19.37 1.57
C GLU A 151 -13.10 -19.23 3.08
N ARG A 152 -11.98 -19.75 3.59
CA ARG A 152 -11.57 -19.55 5.00
C ARG A 152 -11.38 -18.08 5.36
N CYS A 153 -10.75 -17.29 4.50
CA CYS A 153 -10.59 -15.86 4.74
C CYS A 153 -11.93 -15.10 4.77
N VAL A 154 -12.88 -15.50 3.93
CA VAL A 154 -14.24 -14.94 3.91
C VAL A 154 -14.96 -15.26 5.22
N GLU A 155 -14.86 -16.50 5.70
CA GLU A 155 -15.49 -16.90 6.96
C GLU A 155 -14.84 -16.20 8.17
N ASP A 156 -13.51 -16.11 8.20
CA ASP A 156 -12.78 -15.35 9.22
C ASP A 156 -13.22 -13.87 9.23
N ALA A 157 -13.40 -13.25 8.06
CA ALA A 157 -13.87 -11.88 7.95
C ALA A 157 -15.32 -11.70 8.41
N ARG A 158 -16.23 -12.64 8.08
CA ARG A 158 -17.61 -12.65 8.58
C ARG A 158 -17.64 -12.67 10.10
N ASN A 159 -16.88 -13.58 10.70
CA ASN A 159 -16.82 -13.75 12.15
C ASN A 159 -16.22 -12.53 12.85
N SER A 160 -15.09 -12.00 12.34
CA SER A 160 -14.39 -10.86 12.94
C SER A 160 -15.18 -9.57 12.88
N HIS A 161 -15.98 -9.38 11.83
CA HIS A 161 -16.79 -8.17 11.63
C HIS A 161 -18.28 -8.39 11.96
N HIS A 162 -18.67 -9.56 12.52
CA HIS A 162 -20.04 -9.92 12.85
C HIS A 162 -21.02 -9.74 11.68
N LEU A 163 -20.62 -10.15 10.48
CA LEU A 163 -21.39 -9.97 9.25
C LEU A 163 -22.35 -11.13 8.98
N GLN A 164 -23.53 -10.77 8.48
CA GLN A 164 -24.46 -11.75 7.91
C GLN A 164 -23.87 -12.36 6.62
N PRO A 165 -24.13 -13.65 6.29
CA PRO A 165 -23.66 -14.27 5.05
C PRO A 165 -24.04 -13.50 3.78
N ALA A 166 -25.16 -12.80 3.78
CA ALA A 166 -25.61 -11.98 2.68
C ALA A 166 -24.77 -10.72 2.44
N ALA A 167 -24.11 -10.20 3.50
CA ALA A 167 -23.28 -8.97 3.42
C ALA A 167 -21.91 -9.22 2.79
N LEU A 168 -21.38 -10.45 2.91
CA LEU A 168 -20.10 -10.85 2.33
C LEU A 168 -20.28 -12.22 1.64
N ARG A 169 -20.34 -12.23 0.32
CA ARG A 169 -20.61 -13.44 -0.49
C ARG A 169 -19.35 -13.91 -1.18
N PHE A 170 -19.17 -15.22 -1.26
CA PHE A 170 -18.14 -15.84 -2.05
C PHE A 170 -18.77 -16.67 -3.18
N GLU A 171 -18.28 -16.46 -4.39
CA GLU A 171 -18.69 -17.15 -5.61
C GLU A 171 -17.44 -17.65 -6.34
N SER A 172 -17.43 -18.88 -6.77
CA SER A 172 -16.38 -19.47 -7.57
C SER A 172 -16.91 -19.92 -8.93
N SER A 173 -16.25 -19.52 -9.99
CA SER A 173 -16.57 -19.92 -11.37
C SER A 173 -15.40 -20.64 -12.04
N LEU A 174 -14.75 -21.56 -11.31
CA LEU A 174 -13.68 -22.38 -11.85
C LEU A 174 -14.27 -23.56 -12.65
N ASN A 175 -14.06 -23.59 -13.95
CA ASN A 175 -14.63 -24.57 -14.89
C ASN A 175 -13.87 -25.91 -14.85
N GLY A 176 -13.95 -26.66 -13.72
CA GLY A 176 -13.37 -28.00 -13.59
C GLY A 176 -11.84 -28.07 -13.53
N HIS A 177 -11.17 -26.94 -13.54
CA HIS A 177 -9.74 -26.82 -13.38
C HIS A 177 -9.38 -26.53 -11.90
N GLY A 178 -8.25 -27.07 -11.44
CA GLY A 178 -7.79 -26.88 -10.05
C GLY A 178 -7.58 -25.41 -9.69
N SER A 179 -7.78 -25.08 -8.44
CA SER A 179 -7.56 -23.75 -7.85
C SER A 179 -6.14 -23.57 -7.27
N GLU A 180 -5.18 -24.36 -7.76
CA GLU A 180 -3.85 -24.42 -7.17
C GLU A 180 -2.90 -23.32 -7.70
N VAL A 181 -2.17 -22.71 -6.78
CA VAL A 181 -1.07 -21.77 -7.05
C VAL A 181 0.18 -22.18 -6.28
N ILE A 182 1.36 -21.90 -6.81
CA ILE A 182 2.61 -22.05 -6.05
C ILE A 182 2.85 -20.81 -5.22
N GLY A 183 2.79 -20.94 -3.90
CA GLY A 183 2.98 -19.79 -3.02
C GLY A 183 3.19 -20.13 -1.56
N ASP A 184 3.45 -19.09 -0.78
CA ASP A 184 3.45 -19.15 0.69
C ASP A 184 2.01 -18.97 1.18
N PRO A 185 1.40 -19.97 1.86
CA PRO A 185 0.01 -19.91 2.31
C PRO A 185 -0.29 -18.71 3.22
N GLU A 186 0.65 -18.35 4.11
CA GLU A 186 0.48 -17.24 5.05
C GLU A 186 0.55 -15.87 4.35
N ASP A 187 1.41 -15.74 3.34
CA ASP A 187 1.45 -14.55 2.50
C ASP A 187 0.14 -14.39 1.73
N LEU A 188 -0.33 -15.44 1.08
CA LEU A 188 -1.59 -15.42 0.30
C LEU A 188 -2.79 -15.13 1.20
N ARG A 189 -2.87 -15.76 2.38
CA ARG A 189 -3.87 -15.45 3.40
C ARG A 189 -3.80 -13.98 3.81
N THR A 190 -2.60 -13.47 4.08
CA THR A 190 -2.39 -12.05 4.42
C THR A 190 -2.88 -11.13 3.31
N ALA A 191 -2.63 -11.46 2.03
CA ALA A 191 -3.08 -10.65 0.91
C ALA A 191 -4.62 -10.63 0.81
N VAL A 192 -5.27 -11.78 0.85
CA VAL A 192 -6.73 -11.90 0.78
C VAL A 192 -7.40 -11.18 1.94
N SER A 193 -6.95 -11.43 3.18
CA SER A 193 -7.50 -10.78 4.38
C SER A 193 -7.37 -9.26 4.33
N ASN A 194 -6.24 -8.70 3.85
CA ASN A 194 -6.08 -7.25 3.72
C ASN A 194 -7.05 -6.63 2.69
N ILE A 195 -7.37 -7.35 1.61
CA ILE A 195 -8.35 -6.84 0.63
C ILE A 195 -9.76 -6.91 1.22
N LEU A 196 -10.13 -8.02 1.88
CA LEU A 196 -11.42 -8.19 2.55
C LEU A 196 -11.66 -7.14 3.63
N ASP A 197 -10.68 -6.95 4.52
CA ASP A 197 -10.72 -5.92 5.56
C ASP A 197 -10.96 -4.52 4.99
N ASN A 198 -10.27 -4.18 3.90
CA ASN A 198 -10.49 -2.91 3.22
C ASN A 198 -11.90 -2.81 2.64
N ALA A 199 -12.38 -3.84 1.95
CA ALA A 199 -13.72 -3.87 1.39
C ALA A 199 -14.80 -3.65 2.46
N VAL A 200 -14.68 -4.32 3.61
CA VAL A 200 -15.61 -4.15 4.75
C VAL A 200 -15.48 -2.75 5.37
N LYS A 201 -14.26 -2.28 5.67
CA LYS A 201 -14.02 -0.98 6.31
C LYS A 201 -14.50 0.21 5.49
N TYR A 202 -14.42 0.11 4.17
CA TYR A 202 -14.80 1.20 3.27
C TYR A 202 -16.20 1.06 2.67
N SER A 203 -16.96 0.01 3.02
CA SER A 203 -18.37 -0.16 2.62
C SER A 203 -19.33 0.85 3.26
N GLY A 204 -18.93 1.52 4.34
CA GLY A 204 -19.78 2.51 5.01
C GLY A 204 -20.81 1.86 5.94
N LYS A 205 -22.07 2.37 5.91
CA LYS A 205 -23.14 1.94 6.84
C LYS A 205 -23.70 0.55 6.53
N SER A 206 -23.71 0.14 5.28
CA SER A 206 -24.19 -1.18 4.84
C SER A 206 -23.07 -1.91 4.14
N VAL A 207 -22.62 -3.02 4.75
CA VAL A 207 -21.59 -3.85 4.15
C VAL A 207 -22.23 -4.70 3.05
N GLU A 208 -21.75 -4.51 1.82
CA GLU A 208 -22.12 -5.35 0.68
C GLU A 208 -20.87 -5.64 -0.13
N VAL A 209 -20.30 -6.83 0.08
CA VAL A 209 -19.04 -7.27 -0.53
C VAL A 209 -19.26 -8.57 -1.27
N THR A 210 -18.82 -8.63 -2.52
CA THR A 210 -18.83 -9.84 -3.34
C THR A 210 -17.39 -10.24 -3.65
N VAL A 211 -17.06 -11.49 -3.36
CA VAL A 211 -15.78 -12.13 -3.64
C VAL A 211 -16.00 -13.13 -4.77
N HIS A 212 -15.33 -12.92 -5.89
CA HIS A 212 -15.43 -13.81 -7.05
C HIS A 212 -14.05 -14.36 -7.39
N LEU A 213 -13.94 -15.69 -7.41
CA LEU A 213 -12.76 -16.40 -7.88
C LEU A 213 -13.07 -17.06 -9.24
N GLY A 214 -12.32 -16.71 -10.24
CA GLY A 214 -12.44 -17.25 -11.60
C GLY A 214 -11.07 -17.44 -12.24
N GLU A 215 -11.08 -17.78 -13.52
CA GLU A 215 -9.87 -17.95 -14.32
C GLU A 215 -9.82 -16.99 -15.52
N ALA A 216 -8.62 -16.63 -15.94
CA ALA A 216 -8.36 -15.89 -17.17
C ALA A 216 -7.05 -16.38 -17.81
N GLY A 217 -7.17 -17.26 -18.82
CA GLY A 217 -6.02 -17.95 -19.38
C GLY A 217 -5.31 -18.79 -18.33
N ASN A 218 -4.00 -18.63 -18.22
CA ASN A 218 -3.17 -19.36 -17.25
C ASN A 218 -3.10 -18.65 -15.87
N LYS A 219 -4.18 -17.98 -15.41
CA LYS A 219 -4.21 -17.26 -14.15
C LYS A 219 -5.50 -17.50 -13.40
N LEU A 220 -5.38 -17.59 -12.09
CA LEU A 220 -6.50 -17.43 -11.19
C LEU A 220 -6.71 -15.93 -10.89
N VAL A 221 -7.94 -15.49 -10.93
CA VAL A 221 -8.34 -14.09 -10.81
C VAL A 221 -9.34 -13.96 -9.66
N LEU A 222 -8.86 -13.41 -8.55
CA LEU A 222 -9.70 -13.09 -7.40
C LEU A 222 -10.14 -11.63 -7.49
N ARG A 223 -11.46 -11.39 -7.57
CA ARG A 223 -12.08 -10.06 -7.54
C ARG A 223 -12.85 -9.88 -6.25
N ILE A 224 -12.52 -8.84 -5.50
CA ILE A 224 -13.24 -8.45 -4.29
C ILE A 224 -13.85 -7.08 -4.56
N ARG A 225 -15.18 -7.03 -4.64
CA ARG A 225 -15.95 -5.83 -4.96
C ARG A 225 -16.76 -5.40 -3.76
N ASP A 226 -16.62 -4.13 -3.38
CA ASP A 226 -17.48 -3.45 -2.41
C ASP A 226 -18.42 -2.44 -3.09
N ARG A 227 -19.49 -2.07 -2.40
CA ARG A 227 -20.40 -0.95 -2.77
C ARG A 227 -20.19 0.27 -1.87
N GLY A 228 -18.95 0.49 -1.47
CA GLY A 228 -18.59 1.54 -0.53
C GLY A 228 -18.33 2.90 -1.15
N VAL A 229 -17.50 3.66 -0.45
CA VAL A 229 -17.20 5.08 -0.77
C VAL A 229 -16.46 5.30 -2.08
N GLY A 230 -15.91 4.25 -2.69
CA GLY A 230 -15.17 4.33 -3.94
C GLY A 230 -13.84 5.07 -3.81
N ILE A 231 -13.11 5.11 -4.93
CA ILE A 231 -11.77 5.72 -5.01
C ILE A 231 -11.72 6.65 -6.22
N PRO A 232 -11.27 7.92 -6.06
CA PRO A 232 -11.05 8.83 -7.19
C PRO A 232 -10.07 8.22 -8.20
N ARG A 233 -10.31 8.41 -9.49
CA ARG A 233 -9.48 7.83 -10.56
C ARG A 233 -8.00 8.19 -10.47
N SER A 234 -7.68 9.41 -10.02
CA SER A 234 -6.30 9.86 -9.79
C SER A 234 -5.55 9.03 -8.74
N GLU A 235 -6.29 8.41 -7.81
CA GLU A 235 -5.75 7.72 -6.65
C GLU A 235 -5.54 6.22 -6.88
N LEU A 236 -6.21 5.61 -7.86
CA LEU A 236 -6.19 4.16 -8.11
C LEU A 236 -4.78 3.57 -8.27
N LYS A 237 -3.85 4.33 -8.88
CA LYS A 237 -2.46 3.89 -9.05
C LYS A 237 -1.59 4.07 -7.80
N VAL A 238 -1.99 4.96 -6.89
CA VAL A 238 -1.15 5.34 -5.74
C VAL A 238 -1.59 4.68 -4.43
N ILE A 239 -2.81 4.11 -4.35
CA ILE A 239 -3.30 3.41 -3.16
C ILE A 239 -2.46 2.19 -2.76
N PHE A 240 -1.68 1.61 -3.68
CA PHE A 240 -0.75 0.52 -3.43
C PHE A 240 0.63 0.99 -2.97
N ARG A 241 0.84 2.30 -2.78
CA ARG A 241 2.08 2.83 -2.22
C ARG A 241 2.09 2.64 -0.71
N ARG A 242 3.26 2.38 -0.19
CA ARG A 242 3.49 2.25 1.25
C ARG A 242 3.01 3.50 1.99
N PHE A 243 2.19 3.32 3.04
CA PHE A 243 1.62 4.39 3.90
C PHE A 243 0.70 5.38 3.19
N TYR A 244 0.29 5.07 1.98
CA TYR A 244 -0.63 5.94 1.27
C TYR A 244 -2.07 5.71 1.74
N ARG A 245 -2.79 6.81 1.94
CA ARG A 245 -4.21 6.83 2.26
C ARG A 245 -4.88 7.90 1.43
N VAL A 246 -6.00 7.56 0.83
CA VAL A 246 -6.84 8.55 0.14
C VAL A 246 -7.42 9.49 1.20
N PRO A 247 -7.23 10.82 1.07
CA PRO A 247 -7.91 11.78 1.95
C PRO A 247 -9.42 11.67 1.74
N ASN A 248 -10.12 10.97 2.62
CA ASN A 248 -11.56 10.75 2.49
C ASN A 248 -12.32 11.52 3.56
N ARG A 249 -13.16 12.49 3.13
CA ARG A 249 -14.02 13.26 4.02
C ARG A 249 -15.30 12.51 4.42
N ALA A 250 -15.72 11.51 3.64
CA ALA A 250 -16.94 10.74 3.89
C ALA A 250 -16.79 9.74 5.06
N LEU A 251 -15.57 9.26 5.33
CA LEU A 251 -15.30 8.31 6.41
C LEU A 251 -14.08 8.74 7.24
N PRO A 252 -14.18 9.86 7.98
CA PRO A 252 -13.06 10.36 8.80
C PRO A 252 -12.67 9.38 9.92
N GLN A 253 -13.56 8.48 10.31
CA GLN A 253 -13.37 7.51 11.39
C GLN A 253 -12.61 6.26 10.95
N VAL A 254 -12.50 5.96 9.64
CA VAL A 254 -11.75 4.81 9.17
C VAL A 254 -10.28 5.02 9.40
N ARG A 255 -9.72 4.26 10.33
CA ARG A 255 -8.31 4.30 10.72
C ARG A 255 -7.53 3.21 10.00
N GLY A 256 -6.22 3.39 9.84
CA GLY A 256 -5.34 2.36 9.27
C GLY A 256 -3.97 2.90 8.87
N THR A 257 -3.00 2.01 8.88
CA THR A 257 -1.57 2.30 8.63
C THR A 257 -1.23 2.64 7.17
N GLY A 258 -2.13 2.36 6.20
CA GLY A 258 -1.83 2.45 4.78
C GLY A 258 -0.83 1.38 4.30
N LEU A 259 -0.70 0.27 5.04
CA LEU A 259 0.19 -0.84 4.72
C LEU A 259 -0.52 -2.00 4.01
N GLY A 260 -1.81 -2.18 4.20
CA GLY A 260 -2.55 -3.35 3.73
C GLY A 260 -2.40 -3.58 2.23
N LEU A 261 -2.81 -2.63 1.38
CA LEU A 261 -2.70 -2.77 -0.08
C LEU A 261 -1.25 -2.78 -0.58
N PHE A 262 -0.31 -2.12 0.11
CA PHE A 262 1.11 -2.24 -0.20
C PHE A 262 1.62 -3.67 0.02
N LEU A 263 1.23 -4.33 1.13
CA LEU A 263 1.53 -5.74 1.39
C LEU A 263 0.93 -6.65 0.31
N VAL A 264 -0.33 -6.44 -0.05
CA VAL A 264 -0.98 -7.18 -1.15
C VAL A 264 -0.18 -7.08 -2.44
N ARG A 265 0.27 -5.88 -2.82
CA ARG A 265 1.08 -5.69 -4.03
C ARG A 265 2.41 -6.45 -3.97
N ASN A 266 3.12 -6.37 -2.85
CA ASN A 266 4.39 -7.07 -2.69
C ASN A 266 4.21 -8.60 -2.71
N ILE A 267 3.16 -9.10 -2.07
CA ILE A 267 2.82 -10.52 -2.06
C ILE A 267 2.48 -10.97 -3.49
N ALA A 268 1.60 -10.25 -4.19
CA ALA A 268 1.25 -10.55 -5.58
C ALA A 268 2.50 -10.64 -6.47
N GLN A 269 3.39 -9.65 -6.40
CA GLN A 269 4.62 -9.60 -7.18
C GLN A 269 5.59 -10.76 -6.86
N ARG A 270 5.74 -11.13 -5.57
CA ARG A 270 6.56 -12.28 -5.16
C ARG A 270 6.04 -13.61 -5.69
N HIS A 271 4.72 -13.70 -5.90
CA HIS A 271 4.05 -14.87 -6.45
C HIS A 271 3.91 -14.83 -7.99
N GLY A 272 4.63 -13.91 -8.66
CA GLY A 272 4.57 -13.77 -10.12
C GLY A 272 3.24 -13.22 -10.66
N GLY A 273 2.41 -12.72 -9.77
CA GLY A 273 1.10 -12.14 -10.07
C GLY A 273 1.10 -10.61 -10.08
N ARG A 274 -0.10 -10.06 -10.13
CA ARG A 274 -0.33 -8.61 -10.03
C ARG A 274 -1.61 -8.30 -9.27
N VAL A 275 -1.69 -7.07 -8.74
CA VAL A 275 -2.89 -6.52 -8.13
C VAL A 275 -3.18 -5.15 -8.68
N PHE A 276 -4.44 -4.84 -8.90
CA PHE A 276 -4.93 -3.53 -9.31
C PHE A 276 -6.33 -3.26 -8.75
N ALA A 277 -6.76 -2.02 -8.82
CA ALA A 277 -8.07 -1.61 -8.35
C ALA A 277 -8.78 -0.78 -9.43
N GLU A 278 -10.11 -0.93 -9.45
CA GLU A 278 -11.02 -0.22 -10.34
C GLU A 278 -12.12 0.40 -9.51
N SER A 279 -12.47 1.63 -9.83
CA SER A 279 -13.60 2.34 -9.23
C SER A 279 -14.12 3.37 -10.23
N ALA A 280 -15.43 3.48 -10.32
CA ALA A 280 -16.07 4.51 -11.14
C ALA A 280 -16.01 5.92 -10.50
N GLY A 281 -15.49 6.03 -9.28
CA GLY A 281 -15.34 7.26 -8.52
C GLY A 281 -16.00 7.18 -7.14
N GLU A 282 -16.09 8.34 -6.48
CA GLU A 282 -16.66 8.43 -5.13
C GLU A 282 -18.12 7.96 -5.09
N GLY A 283 -18.47 7.17 -4.07
CA GLY A 283 -19.81 6.59 -3.87
C GLY A 283 -20.16 5.45 -4.83
N LYS A 284 -19.21 4.97 -5.66
CA LYS A 284 -19.46 3.91 -6.66
C LYS A 284 -18.83 2.57 -6.31
N GLY A 285 -18.30 2.44 -5.11
CA GLY A 285 -17.60 1.25 -4.66
C GLY A 285 -16.24 1.03 -5.33
N THR A 286 -15.56 -0.04 -4.96
CA THR A 286 -14.26 -0.41 -5.50
C THR A 286 -14.23 -1.89 -5.81
N THR A 287 -13.49 -2.28 -6.84
CA THR A 287 -13.13 -3.67 -7.12
C THR A 287 -11.61 -3.78 -7.04
N VAL A 288 -11.11 -4.61 -6.15
CA VAL A 288 -9.69 -4.98 -6.10
C VAL A 288 -9.53 -6.35 -6.74
N THR A 289 -8.67 -6.44 -7.74
CA THR A 289 -8.38 -7.67 -8.48
C THR A 289 -6.96 -8.15 -8.18
N LEU A 290 -6.83 -9.39 -7.71
CA LEU A 290 -5.58 -10.11 -7.52
C LEU A 290 -5.50 -11.22 -8.57
N GLU A 291 -4.47 -11.17 -9.41
CA GLU A 291 -4.16 -12.22 -10.40
C GLU A 291 -2.93 -12.99 -9.97
N LEU A 292 -2.99 -14.30 -9.97
CA LEU A 292 -1.88 -15.20 -9.65
C LEU A 292 -1.70 -16.23 -10.77
N PRO A 293 -0.45 -16.62 -11.11
CA PRO A 293 -0.21 -17.72 -12.02
C PRO A 293 -0.80 -19.01 -11.45
N ARG A 294 -1.51 -19.74 -12.29
CA ARG A 294 -2.05 -21.05 -11.96
C ARG A 294 -1.00 -22.14 -12.24
N ILE A 295 -1.04 -23.23 -11.50
CA ILE A 295 -0.28 -24.43 -11.84
C ILE A 295 -0.96 -25.08 -13.04
N GLU A 296 -0.22 -25.29 -14.12
CA GLU A 296 -0.68 -26.13 -15.22
C GLU A 296 -0.69 -27.60 -14.73
N SER A 297 -1.85 -28.21 -14.79
CA SER A 297 -2.04 -29.64 -14.49
C SER A 297 -1.50 -30.48 -15.62
#